data_0590fe4e93d1d63c3f52c59ce73c7e7e
#
_entry.id   0590fe4e93d1d63c3f52c59ce73c7e7e
#
_cell.length_a   1.000
_cell.length_b   1.000
_cell.length_c   1.000
_cell.angle_alpha   90.00
_cell.angle_beta   90.00
_cell.angle_gamma   90.00
#
_symmetry.space_group_name_H-M   'P 1'
#
loop_
_entity.id
_entity.type
_entity.pdbx_description
1 polymer ?
#
loop_
_entity_poly.entity_id
_entity_poly.type
_entity_poly.pdbx_seq_one_letter_code
_entity_poly.pdbx_strand_id
1 'polypeptide(L)'
;MPLRKTKHKADEVTRIAYRFLALPDEEQKIMFSKTFGCVRYLYNRMLDDKSKAYKNFGENLNLTPAWYKHLSCCRWLSEVDSLALANVQLNLNSAFTNFYEGRADYPKFKKKSDHHDSYTTNMVNGNIRLRYSNHYMYLSLPKIPGEVKIRNHRPIRQGGELKSVTVSRVMWNST
;
A
#
# COMPACT_ATOMS: atom_id res chain seq x y z
N MET A 1 -2.60 -49.37 -20.71
CA MET A 1 -2.99 -48.01 -21.12
C MET A 1 -2.93 -47.10 -19.91
N PRO A 2 -2.08 -46.08 -19.86
CA PRO A 2 -2.00 -45.16 -18.70
C PRO A 2 -3.12 -44.13 -18.81
N LEU A 3 -3.88 -43.98 -17.72
CA LEU A 3 -4.93 -42.99 -17.55
C LEU A 3 -4.36 -41.57 -17.68
N ARG A 4 -4.88 -40.84 -18.64
CA ARG A 4 -4.57 -39.44 -18.92
C ARG A 4 -5.11 -38.60 -17.75
N LYS A 5 -4.20 -38.06 -16.88
CA LYS A 5 -4.57 -37.11 -15.83
C LYS A 5 -5.09 -35.83 -16.50
N THR A 6 -6.37 -35.58 -16.44
CA THR A 6 -6.99 -34.30 -16.79
C THR A 6 -6.44 -33.25 -15.83
N LYS A 7 -5.65 -32.31 -16.34
CA LYS A 7 -5.30 -31.09 -15.59
C LYS A 7 -6.58 -30.31 -15.34
N HIS A 8 -7.04 -30.24 -14.10
CA HIS A 8 -8.05 -29.30 -13.69
C HIS A 8 -7.55 -27.90 -14.05
N LYS A 9 -8.31 -27.20 -14.91
CA LYS A 9 -8.12 -25.77 -15.15
C LYS A 9 -8.27 -25.08 -13.80
N ALA A 10 -7.20 -24.48 -13.29
CA ALA A 10 -7.28 -23.63 -12.11
C ALA A 10 -8.31 -22.53 -12.42
N ASP A 11 -9.28 -22.33 -11.55
CA ASP A 11 -10.27 -21.26 -11.69
C ASP A 11 -9.54 -19.94 -11.87
N GLU A 12 -9.80 -19.28 -13.00
CA GLU A 12 -9.14 -18.04 -13.39
C GLU A 12 -9.65 -16.92 -12.47
N VAL A 13 -8.87 -16.57 -11.44
CA VAL A 13 -9.21 -15.53 -10.49
C VAL A 13 -9.07 -14.16 -11.17
N THR A 14 -10.20 -13.58 -11.55
CA THR A 14 -10.24 -12.22 -12.12
C THR A 14 -10.05 -11.17 -11.03
N ARG A 15 -9.05 -10.31 -11.17
CA ARG A 15 -8.82 -9.17 -10.28
C ARG A 15 -9.41 -7.91 -10.91
N ILE A 16 -10.30 -7.24 -10.18
CA ILE A 16 -10.95 -6.00 -10.62
C ILE A 16 -10.56 -4.88 -9.66
N ALA A 17 -10.10 -3.76 -10.20
CA ALA A 17 -9.83 -2.56 -9.43
C ALA A 17 -10.96 -1.54 -9.62
N TYR A 18 -11.45 -0.99 -8.51
CA TYR A 18 -12.42 0.11 -8.50
C TYR A 18 -11.79 1.37 -7.92
N ARG A 19 -12.06 2.51 -8.52
CA ARG A 19 -11.60 3.80 -8.02
C ARG A 19 -12.81 4.65 -7.63
N PHE A 20 -12.79 5.18 -6.41
CA PHE A 20 -13.85 6.01 -5.85
C PHE A 20 -13.27 7.28 -5.23
N LEU A 21 -14.09 8.32 -5.15
CA LEU A 21 -13.77 9.55 -4.44
C LEU A 21 -14.06 9.38 -2.95
N ALA A 22 -13.03 9.51 -2.13
CA ALA A 22 -13.16 9.57 -0.68
C ALA A 22 -13.37 11.01 -0.21
N LEU A 23 -14.22 11.17 0.81
CA LEU A 23 -14.59 12.44 1.44
C LEU A 23 -14.21 12.36 2.93
N PRO A 24 -12.91 12.37 3.26
CA PRO A 24 -12.46 12.28 4.65
C PRO A 24 -12.76 13.57 5.42
N ASP A 25 -13.04 13.45 6.71
CA ASP A 25 -13.06 14.56 7.65
C ASP A 25 -11.64 15.05 8.00
N GLU A 26 -11.54 16.09 8.84
CA GLU A 26 -10.25 16.72 9.15
C GLU A 26 -9.31 15.76 9.93
N GLU A 27 -9.85 14.98 10.85
CA GLU A 27 -9.05 14.01 11.63
C GLU A 27 -8.52 12.89 10.72
N GLN A 28 -9.37 12.38 9.83
CA GLN A 28 -8.97 11.39 8.83
C GLN A 28 -7.93 11.93 7.85
N LYS A 29 -8.04 13.19 7.41
CA LYS A 29 -7.04 13.85 6.55
C LYS A 29 -5.67 13.92 7.23
N ILE A 30 -5.64 14.25 8.54
CA ILE A 30 -4.42 14.28 9.33
C ILE A 30 -3.79 12.88 9.36
N MET A 31 -4.58 11.84 9.65
CA MET A 31 -4.09 10.47 9.72
C MET A 31 -3.64 9.94 8.36
N PHE A 32 -4.33 10.25 7.27
CA PHE A 32 -3.85 9.93 5.92
C PHE A 32 -2.52 10.61 5.60
N SER A 33 -2.40 11.91 5.91
CA SER A 33 -1.16 12.66 5.68
C SER A 33 0.01 12.09 6.47
N LYS A 34 -0.24 11.68 7.72
CA LYS A 34 0.73 11.00 8.57
C LYS A 34 1.16 9.66 7.97
N THR A 35 0.19 8.85 7.50
CA THR A 35 0.47 7.55 6.87
C THR A 35 1.29 7.73 5.59
N PHE A 36 0.97 8.69 4.72
CA PHE A 36 1.77 9.01 3.54
C PHE A 36 3.22 9.40 3.90
N GLY A 37 3.37 10.22 4.94
CA GLY A 37 4.70 10.59 5.46
C GLY A 37 5.51 9.40 5.94
N CYS A 38 4.89 8.51 6.73
CA CYS A 38 5.51 7.28 7.25
C CYS A 38 5.95 6.34 6.12
N VAL A 39 5.07 6.10 5.15
CA VAL A 39 5.34 5.22 4.00
C VAL A 39 6.50 5.76 3.16
N ARG A 40 6.51 7.07 2.87
CA ARG A 40 7.60 7.71 2.12
C ARG A 40 8.93 7.67 2.88
N TYR A 41 8.91 8.02 4.17
CA TYR A 41 10.09 7.95 5.02
C TYR A 41 10.67 6.54 5.06
N LEU A 42 9.85 5.54 5.34
CA LEU A 42 10.31 4.15 5.46
C LEU A 42 10.88 3.66 4.13
N TYR A 43 10.23 3.95 2.99
CA TYR A 43 10.74 3.60 1.68
C TYR A 43 12.14 4.18 1.45
N ASN A 44 12.30 5.48 1.71
CA ASN A 44 13.58 6.17 1.53
C ASN A 44 14.65 5.63 2.47
N ARG A 45 14.30 5.37 3.72
CA ARG A 45 15.22 4.82 4.71
C ARG A 45 15.70 3.42 4.32
N MET A 46 14.78 2.54 3.93
CA MET A 46 15.12 1.20 3.48
C MET A 46 15.99 1.22 2.21
N LEU A 47 15.69 2.12 1.27
CA LEU A 47 16.48 2.29 0.06
C LEU A 47 17.91 2.77 0.37
N ASP A 48 18.05 3.76 1.26
CA ASP A 48 19.35 4.29 1.69
C ASP A 48 20.20 3.22 2.37
N ASP A 49 19.61 2.49 3.34
CA ASP A 49 20.31 1.45 4.08
C ASP A 49 20.75 0.30 3.16
N LYS A 50 19.89 -0.16 2.22
CA LYS A 50 20.26 -1.16 1.21
C LYS A 50 21.40 -0.67 0.29
N SER A 51 21.30 0.56 -0.18
CA SER A 51 22.29 1.16 -1.08
C SER A 51 23.65 1.30 -0.41
N LYS A 52 23.68 1.73 0.86
CA LYS A 52 24.91 1.85 1.67
C LYS A 52 25.53 0.49 2.00
N ALA A 53 24.73 -0.50 2.38
CA ALA A 53 25.21 -1.83 2.67
C ALA A 53 25.88 -2.46 1.44
N TYR A 54 25.24 -2.35 0.29
CA TYR A 54 25.80 -2.87 -0.96
C TYR A 54 27.08 -2.13 -1.37
N LYS A 55 27.08 -0.79 -1.29
CA LYS A 55 28.25 0.02 -1.66
C LYS A 55 29.47 -0.22 -0.77
N ASN A 56 29.24 -0.36 0.54
CA ASN A 56 30.35 -0.45 1.50
C ASN A 56 30.81 -1.87 1.74
N PHE A 57 29.93 -2.87 1.64
CA PHE A 57 30.20 -4.25 2.05
C PHE A 57 29.88 -5.28 0.98
N GLY A 58 29.23 -4.90 -0.13
CA GLY A 58 28.74 -5.84 -1.15
C GLY A 58 27.54 -6.67 -0.67
N GLU A 59 26.93 -6.31 0.45
CA GLU A 59 25.87 -7.09 1.10
C GLU A 59 24.47 -6.65 0.65
N ASN A 60 23.60 -7.63 0.45
CA ASN A 60 22.18 -7.38 0.18
C ASN A 60 21.40 -7.33 1.49
N LEU A 61 21.27 -6.14 2.05
CA LEU A 61 20.54 -5.92 3.30
C LEU A 61 19.03 -6.13 3.11
N ASN A 62 18.42 -6.93 3.97
CA ASN A 62 16.98 -7.22 3.93
C ASN A 62 16.31 -6.99 5.30
N LEU A 63 16.25 -5.73 5.73
CA LEU A 63 15.55 -5.32 6.95
C LEU A 63 14.04 -5.23 6.73
N THR A 64 13.28 -5.58 7.75
CA THR A 64 11.81 -5.52 7.72
C THR A 64 11.30 -4.20 8.32
N PRO A 65 10.07 -3.76 7.98
CA PRO A 65 9.46 -2.61 8.65
C PRO A 65 9.36 -2.75 10.18
N ALA A 66 9.19 -3.99 10.68
CA ALA A 66 9.17 -4.28 12.11
C ALA A 66 10.50 -3.90 12.77
N TRP A 67 11.63 -4.20 12.13
CA TRP A 67 12.95 -3.81 12.63
C TRP A 67 13.07 -2.29 12.81
N TYR A 68 12.62 -1.51 11.82
CA TYR A 68 12.65 -0.04 11.90
C TYR A 68 11.79 0.51 13.04
N LYS A 69 10.65 -0.10 13.34
CA LYS A 69 9.78 0.30 14.46
C LYS A 69 10.45 0.17 15.83
N HIS A 70 11.40 -0.75 15.98
CA HIS A 70 12.15 -0.94 17.22
C HIS A 70 13.23 0.11 17.44
N LEU A 71 13.66 0.82 16.40
CA LEU A 71 14.62 1.91 16.54
C LEU A 71 13.98 3.07 17.32
N SER A 72 14.71 3.60 18.32
CA SER A 72 14.23 4.69 19.17
C SER A 72 13.79 5.92 18.37
N CYS A 73 14.50 6.22 17.29
CA CYS A 73 14.20 7.34 16.38
C CYS A 73 12.99 7.13 15.49
N CYS A 74 12.44 5.91 15.40
CA CYS A 74 11.40 5.53 14.44
C CYS A 74 10.14 4.93 15.09
N ARG A 75 9.98 5.01 16.42
CA ARG A 75 8.82 4.46 17.15
C ARG A 75 7.48 4.99 16.64
N TRP A 76 7.45 6.21 16.13
CA TRP A 76 6.28 6.85 15.54
C TRP A 76 5.73 6.10 14.30
N LEU A 77 6.52 5.22 13.67
CA LEU A 77 6.02 4.32 12.61
C LEU A 77 4.94 3.35 13.14
N SER A 78 4.87 3.11 14.44
CA SER A 78 3.84 2.26 15.06
C SER A 78 2.46 2.92 15.15
N GLU A 79 2.37 4.22 14.90
CA GLU A 79 1.12 4.97 14.92
C GLU A 79 0.27 4.75 13.68
N VAL A 80 0.86 4.27 12.59
CA VAL A 80 0.18 3.99 11.33
C VAL A 80 0.00 2.49 11.08
N ASP A 81 -0.77 2.15 10.06
CA ASP A 81 -1.07 0.78 9.70
C ASP A 81 0.20 -0.04 9.34
N SER A 82 0.37 -1.16 10.03
CA SER A 82 1.51 -2.06 9.83
C SER A 82 1.51 -2.72 8.45
N LEU A 83 0.34 -2.98 7.86
CA LEU A 83 0.23 -3.56 6.52
C LEU A 83 0.60 -2.54 5.45
N ALA A 84 0.27 -1.25 5.67
CA ALA A 84 0.75 -0.19 4.80
C ALA A 84 2.29 -0.13 4.78
N LEU A 85 2.93 -0.27 5.95
CA LEU A 85 4.39 -0.32 6.04
C LEU A 85 4.97 -1.61 5.44
N ALA A 86 4.32 -2.77 5.59
CA ALA A 86 4.74 -4.02 4.97
C ALA A 86 4.74 -3.91 3.43
N ASN A 87 3.73 -3.24 2.86
CA ASN A 87 3.68 -2.99 1.41
C ASN A 87 4.84 -2.09 0.92
N VAL A 88 5.42 -1.25 1.78
CA VAL A 88 6.63 -0.48 1.42
C VAL A 88 7.79 -1.42 1.08
N GLN A 89 8.03 -2.44 1.89
CA GLN A 89 9.07 -3.43 1.64
C GLN A 89 8.82 -4.20 0.35
N LEU A 90 7.58 -4.64 0.11
CA LEU A 90 7.20 -5.34 -1.12
C LEU A 90 7.42 -4.47 -2.36
N ASN A 91 7.03 -3.20 -2.29
CA ASN A 91 7.20 -2.25 -3.38
C ASN A 91 8.68 -1.97 -3.66
N LEU A 92 9.51 -1.81 -2.62
CA LEU A 92 10.94 -1.61 -2.79
C LEU A 92 11.61 -2.85 -3.37
N ASN A 93 11.27 -4.05 -2.90
CA ASN A 93 11.78 -5.30 -3.43
C ASN A 93 11.39 -5.48 -4.92
N SER A 94 10.14 -5.18 -5.27
CA SER A 94 9.69 -5.21 -6.67
C SER A 94 10.44 -4.20 -7.54
N ALA A 95 10.74 -3.00 -7.01
CA ALA A 95 11.52 -2.00 -7.73
C ALA A 95 12.95 -2.49 -8.01
N PHE A 96 13.61 -3.13 -7.04
CA PHE A 96 14.93 -3.75 -7.25
C PHE A 96 14.86 -4.93 -8.22
N THR A 97 13.86 -5.79 -8.13
CA THR A 97 13.66 -6.89 -9.09
C THR A 97 13.54 -6.35 -10.52
N ASN A 98 12.72 -5.32 -10.73
CA ASN A 98 12.57 -4.70 -12.05
C ASN A 98 13.87 -4.07 -12.56
N PHE A 99 14.67 -3.50 -11.68
CA PHE A 99 15.99 -2.97 -12.02
C PHE A 99 16.95 -4.07 -12.45
N TYR A 100 17.08 -5.15 -11.66
CA TYR A 100 17.99 -6.26 -12.01
C TYR A 100 17.59 -7.01 -13.27
N GLU A 101 16.30 -7.03 -13.59
CA GLU A 101 15.78 -7.62 -14.83
C GLU A 101 15.80 -6.63 -16.02
N GLY A 102 16.35 -5.44 -15.86
CA GLY A 102 16.47 -4.44 -16.93
C GLY A 102 15.14 -3.80 -17.35
N ARG A 103 14.06 -3.97 -16.55
CA ARG A 103 12.73 -3.41 -16.84
C ARG A 103 12.54 -1.98 -16.35
N ALA A 104 13.38 -1.51 -15.45
CA ALA A 104 13.30 -0.17 -14.87
C ALA A 104 14.66 0.34 -14.42
N ASP A 105 14.78 1.67 -14.24
CA ASP A 105 15.95 2.30 -13.63
C ASP A 105 16.12 1.89 -12.16
N TYR A 106 17.32 2.20 -11.63
CA TYR A 106 17.59 2.06 -10.19
C TYR A 106 16.54 2.79 -9.35
N PRO A 107 16.05 2.18 -8.24
CA PRO A 107 15.03 2.80 -7.40
C PRO A 107 15.45 4.20 -6.93
N LYS A 108 14.53 5.17 -7.03
CA LYS A 108 14.78 6.58 -6.67
C LYS A 108 14.09 6.91 -5.34
N PHE A 109 14.69 7.86 -4.59
CA PHE A 109 14.06 8.42 -3.40
C PHE A 109 12.75 9.13 -3.76
N LYS A 110 11.72 8.88 -2.94
CA LYS A 110 10.41 9.55 -3.07
C LYS A 110 10.45 10.93 -2.42
N LYS A 111 9.98 11.94 -3.12
CA LYS A 111 9.90 13.32 -2.64
C LYS A 111 8.45 13.72 -2.40
N LYS A 112 8.22 14.63 -1.45
CA LYS A 112 6.89 15.21 -1.21
C LYS A 112 6.41 16.04 -2.42
N SER A 113 7.34 16.66 -3.12
CA SER A 113 7.10 17.45 -4.34
C SER A 113 6.64 16.63 -5.55
N ASP A 114 6.78 15.29 -5.51
CA ASP A 114 6.36 14.43 -6.62
C ASP A 114 4.82 14.34 -6.71
N HIS A 115 4.09 14.88 -5.72
CA HIS A 115 2.63 14.95 -5.63
C HIS A 115 1.90 13.59 -5.77
N HIS A 116 2.63 12.50 -5.58
CA HIS A 116 2.14 11.12 -5.64
C HIS A 116 2.18 10.45 -4.26
N ASP A 117 1.32 10.92 -3.36
CA ASP A 117 1.17 10.27 -2.06
C ASP A 117 0.15 9.13 -2.16
N SER A 118 0.60 7.92 -1.88
CA SER A 118 -0.28 6.76 -1.83
C SER A 118 0.25 5.69 -0.88
N TYR A 119 -0.65 4.91 -0.30
CA TYR A 119 -0.32 3.68 0.40
C TYR A 119 -1.38 2.61 0.13
N THR A 120 -0.99 1.36 0.25
CA THR A 120 -1.88 0.21 0.12
C THR A 120 -1.93 -0.55 1.43
N THR A 121 -3.13 -0.94 1.85
CA THR A 121 -3.36 -1.86 2.96
C THR A 121 -4.12 -3.09 2.48
N ASN A 122 -3.75 -4.26 2.99
CA ASN A 122 -4.34 -5.53 2.58
C ASN A 122 -5.46 -5.93 3.54
N MET A 123 -6.46 -6.64 3.01
CA MET A 123 -7.48 -7.29 3.82
C MET A 123 -6.87 -8.49 4.56
N VAL A 124 -6.84 -8.43 5.89
CA VAL A 124 -6.39 -9.52 6.75
C VAL A 124 -7.34 -9.60 7.96
N ASN A 125 -7.96 -10.75 8.17
CA ASN A 125 -8.84 -11.00 9.32
C ASN A 125 -9.94 -9.93 9.53
N GLY A 126 -10.51 -9.40 8.44
CA GLY A 126 -11.60 -8.42 8.51
C GLY A 126 -11.20 -7.03 9.01
N ASN A 127 -9.92 -6.66 8.90
CA ASN A 127 -9.39 -5.35 9.31
C ASN A 127 -9.89 -4.18 8.45
N ILE A 128 -10.48 -4.45 7.29
CA ILE A 128 -11.11 -3.48 6.41
C ILE A 128 -12.58 -3.83 6.31
N ARG A 129 -13.47 -2.87 6.49
CA ARG A 129 -14.91 -3.07 6.36
C ARG A 129 -15.49 -2.05 5.40
N LEU A 130 -16.40 -2.52 4.55
CA LEU A 130 -17.12 -1.68 3.60
C LEU A 130 -18.62 -1.82 3.88
N ARG A 131 -19.27 -0.71 4.22
CA ARG A 131 -20.71 -0.63 4.45
C ARG A 131 -21.36 0.22 3.37
N TYR A 132 -22.45 -0.27 2.84
CA TYR A 132 -23.22 0.43 1.79
C TYR A 132 -24.36 1.23 2.40
N SER A 133 -24.59 2.41 1.83
CA SER A 133 -25.76 3.24 2.06
C SER A 133 -26.17 3.84 0.71
N ASN A 134 -27.38 4.39 0.59
CA ASN A 134 -27.98 4.78 -0.70
C ASN A 134 -27.01 5.44 -1.71
N HIS A 135 -26.45 6.60 -1.36
CA HIS A 135 -25.56 7.36 -2.25
C HIS A 135 -24.08 7.28 -1.87
N TYR A 136 -23.77 6.65 -0.73
CA TYR A 136 -22.43 6.59 -0.18
C TYR A 136 -22.07 5.18 0.26
N MET A 137 -20.79 4.92 0.27
CA MET A 137 -20.19 3.78 0.98
C MET A 137 -19.39 4.33 2.15
N TYR A 138 -19.22 3.54 3.16
CA TYR A 138 -18.43 3.85 4.36
C TYR A 138 -17.36 2.80 4.53
N LEU A 139 -16.10 3.23 4.58
CA LEU A 139 -14.93 2.38 4.59
C LEU A 139 -14.19 2.54 5.92
N SER A 140 -14.12 1.47 6.70
CA SER A 140 -13.23 1.41 7.87
C SER A 140 -11.86 0.91 7.46
N LEU A 141 -10.82 1.62 7.83
CA LEU A 141 -9.42 1.29 7.56
C LEU A 141 -8.62 1.21 8.86
N PRO A 142 -7.59 0.35 8.93
CA PRO A 142 -6.72 0.27 10.11
C PRO A 142 -6.08 1.63 10.43
N LYS A 143 -6.12 2.00 11.71
CA LYS A 143 -5.54 3.26 12.23
C LYS A 143 -6.17 4.55 11.72
N ILE A 144 -7.21 4.49 10.91
CA ILE A 144 -8.00 5.66 10.51
C ILE A 144 -9.22 5.74 11.43
N PRO A 145 -9.49 6.88 12.08
CA PRO A 145 -10.62 7.02 13.00
C PRO A 145 -11.95 6.95 12.23
N GLY A 146 -12.92 6.25 12.80
CA GLY A 146 -14.26 6.14 12.27
C GLY A 146 -14.35 5.44 10.90
N GLU A 147 -15.34 5.83 10.13
CA GLU A 147 -15.58 5.35 8.77
C GLU A 147 -15.37 6.49 7.76
N VAL A 148 -14.54 6.23 6.76
CA VAL A 148 -14.33 7.19 5.65
C VAL A 148 -15.50 7.14 4.70
N LYS A 149 -16.15 8.28 4.48
CA LYS A 149 -17.25 8.43 3.52
C LYS A 149 -16.71 8.38 2.10
N ILE A 150 -17.31 7.57 1.24
CA ILE A 150 -16.93 7.38 -0.17
C ILE A 150 -18.15 7.62 -1.05
N ARG A 151 -17.96 8.38 -2.13
CA ARG A 151 -19.02 8.62 -3.11
C ARG A 151 -19.29 7.36 -3.93
N ASN A 152 -20.51 6.80 -3.80
CA ASN A 152 -20.94 5.64 -4.56
C ASN A 152 -21.48 6.08 -5.93
N HIS A 153 -20.62 6.13 -6.95
CA HIS A 153 -21.02 6.56 -8.31
C HIS A 153 -21.13 5.39 -9.30
N ARG A 154 -20.79 4.18 -8.88
CA ARG A 154 -20.93 2.95 -9.69
C ARG A 154 -21.02 1.73 -8.78
N PRO A 155 -21.76 0.69 -9.19
CA PRO A 155 -21.88 -0.54 -8.41
C PRO A 155 -20.58 -1.32 -8.41
N ILE A 156 -20.28 -1.97 -7.28
CA ILE A 156 -19.25 -2.99 -7.17
C ILE A 156 -19.87 -4.34 -7.52
N ARG A 157 -19.16 -5.14 -8.31
CA ARG A 157 -19.62 -6.49 -8.68
C ARG A 157 -19.84 -7.34 -7.44
N GLN A 158 -21.02 -7.95 -7.34
CA GLN A 158 -21.35 -8.86 -6.24
C GLN A 158 -20.54 -10.18 -6.32
N GLY A 159 -20.31 -10.81 -5.17
CA GLY A 159 -19.61 -12.09 -5.08
C GLY A 159 -18.07 -11.99 -5.14
N GLY A 160 -17.52 -10.78 -5.19
CA GLY A 160 -16.07 -10.55 -5.10
C GLY A 160 -15.60 -10.39 -3.66
N GLU A 161 -14.36 -10.79 -3.39
CA GLU A 161 -13.69 -10.55 -2.10
C GLU A 161 -12.82 -9.29 -2.17
N LEU A 162 -12.92 -8.43 -1.17
CA LEU A 162 -12.02 -7.30 -1.01
C LEU A 162 -10.62 -7.80 -0.62
N LYS A 163 -9.62 -7.54 -1.44
CA LYS A 163 -8.23 -7.99 -1.21
C LYS A 163 -7.35 -6.89 -0.63
N SER A 164 -7.51 -5.66 -1.10
CA SER A 164 -6.72 -4.52 -0.63
C SER A 164 -7.41 -3.21 -0.95
N VAL A 165 -7.01 -2.18 -0.23
CA VAL A 165 -7.41 -0.79 -0.50
C VAL A 165 -6.15 0.05 -0.68
N THR A 166 -6.11 0.80 -1.78
CA THR A 166 -5.09 1.82 -2.00
C THR A 166 -5.71 3.19 -1.82
N VAL A 167 -5.18 3.96 -0.88
CA VAL A 167 -5.52 5.36 -0.69
C VAL A 167 -4.49 6.22 -1.39
N SER A 168 -4.94 7.15 -2.22
CA SER A 168 -4.07 8.10 -2.91
C SER A 168 -4.59 9.52 -2.77
N ARG A 169 -3.66 10.47 -2.61
CA ARG A 169 -3.97 11.90 -2.64
C ARG A 169 -3.59 12.45 -4.00
N VAL A 170 -4.58 13.03 -4.69
CA VAL A 170 -4.33 13.80 -5.91
C VAL A 170 -4.36 15.26 -5.52
N MET A 171 -3.28 15.99 -5.75
CA MET A 171 -3.27 17.44 -5.62
C MET A 171 -3.83 18.01 -6.94
N TRP A 172 -4.98 18.68 -6.87
CA TRP A 172 -5.45 19.50 -7.97
C TRP A 172 -4.65 20.79 -7.97
N ASN A 173 -3.85 21.00 -8.99
CA ASN A 173 -3.31 22.32 -9.23
C ASN A 173 -4.51 23.21 -9.63
N SER A 174 -4.92 24.12 -8.75
CA SER A 174 -5.83 25.20 -9.11
C SER A 174 -5.05 26.08 -10.08
N THR A 175 -5.37 26.00 -11.36
CA THR A 175 -5.02 27.00 -12.36
C THR A 175 -5.80 28.27 -12.11
#